data_4f9342587a3a7e0c2f22e5d945c8c8b1
#
_entry.id   4f9342587a3a7e0c2f22e5d945c8c8b1
#
_cell.length_a   1.000
_cell.length_b   1.000
_cell.length_c   1.000
_cell.angle_alpha   90.00
_cell.angle_beta   90.00
_cell.angle_gamma   90.00
#
_symmetry.space_group_name_H-M   'P 1'
#
loop_
_entity.id
_entity.type
_entity.pdbx_description
1 polymer ?
#
loop_
_entity_poly.entity_id
_entity_poly.type
_entity_poly.pdbx_seq_one_letter_code
_entity_poly.pdbx_strand_id
1 'polypeptide(L)'
;MYFPKNSVLEGFLMLTAFVCWINAYSSEAFGTFGLDIHHRYSDTVKDFLDVDGLPEKGSLDYYASMAHRDQLFKARRLATAAATTSPILSFLGANQTFRLHYSVVSVGTPALTYLVALDTGSDLFWLPCDCKSCVRSLNATSSQRLDLHIYSPSTSSSSKLVPCNSTTCGRTRGCSVRRNACAYQEVYLSTNTSTTGILVDDVLHLGTDATPQKLVEAPITLGCGIIQTGDFLDGAAVNGLFGLGMDNVSVPSILSNKGLTANSFSMCFGPDGLGRINFGDKGSPGQKVTPFNLEQLHPTYNITVTRIAVGKNVTELEFTAAFDSGTSFTYLNDPAYSVIVESFNSQITNEPRYRSRTRTIFDYCYVLSATQNNYTVPMLNLTMGGGNEYYVTAPTVLIPQKGGGYVYCLAVVKSEDINIMGREYSIEIMNKSACFSPIVSVNCV
;
A
#
# COMPACT_ATOMS: atom_id res chain seq x y z
N MET A 1 -42.61 -38.11 -51.66
CA MET A 1 -42.03 -36.83 -51.23
C MET A 1 -41.07 -37.11 -50.10
N TYR A 2 -39.77 -37.15 -50.33
CA TYR A 2 -38.72 -37.34 -49.33
C TYR A 2 -38.24 -35.97 -48.94
N PHE A 3 -38.39 -35.62 -47.66
CA PHE A 3 -37.72 -34.47 -47.08
C PHE A 3 -36.40 -34.92 -46.47
N PRO A 4 -35.26 -34.23 -46.72
CA PRO A 4 -33.99 -34.60 -46.14
C PRO A 4 -33.94 -34.19 -44.68
N LYS A 5 -33.77 -35.18 -43.80
CA LYS A 5 -33.66 -35.02 -42.32
C LYS A 5 -32.37 -34.39 -41.79
N ASN A 6 -31.45 -33.93 -42.66
CA ASN A 6 -30.12 -33.51 -42.27
C ASN A 6 -29.92 -31.99 -42.16
N SER A 7 -30.86 -31.15 -42.60
CA SER A 7 -30.66 -29.69 -42.64
C SER A 7 -30.83 -29.00 -41.27
N VAL A 8 -31.58 -29.60 -40.33
CA VAL A 8 -31.82 -29.02 -39.02
C VAL A 8 -30.64 -29.26 -38.07
N LEU A 9 -29.98 -30.41 -38.18
CA LEU A 9 -28.83 -30.76 -37.35
C LEU A 9 -27.57 -29.95 -37.76
N GLU A 10 -27.37 -29.71 -39.03
CA GLU A 10 -26.29 -28.87 -39.53
C GLU A 10 -26.50 -27.40 -39.17
N GLY A 11 -27.75 -26.89 -39.19
CA GLY A 11 -28.08 -25.55 -38.73
C GLY A 11 -27.84 -25.35 -37.22
N PHE A 12 -28.11 -26.38 -36.40
CA PHE A 12 -27.85 -26.32 -34.95
C PHE A 12 -26.35 -26.38 -34.64
N LEU A 13 -25.58 -27.20 -35.37
CA LEU A 13 -24.12 -27.26 -35.24
C LEU A 13 -23.44 -25.97 -35.68
N MET A 14 -23.90 -25.34 -36.75
CA MET A 14 -23.39 -24.04 -37.20
C MET A 14 -23.76 -22.92 -36.22
N LEU A 15 -24.96 -22.93 -35.64
CA LEU A 15 -25.38 -21.92 -34.66
C LEU A 15 -24.61 -22.06 -33.33
N THR A 16 -24.37 -23.29 -32.85
CA THR A 16 -23.56 -23.53 -31.67
C THR A 16 -22.09 -23.20 -31.90
N ALA A 17 -21.53 -23.49 -33.04
CA ALA A 17 -20.18 -23.09 -33.42
C ALA A 17 -20.06 -21.57 -33.52
N PHE A 18 -21.07 -20.86 -34.06
CA PHE A 18 -21.10 -19.42 -34.17
C PHE A 18 -21.25 -18.75 -32.80
N VAL A 19 -22.07 -19.30 -31.90
CA VAL A 19 -22.20 -18.83 -30.51
C VAL A 19 -20.92 -19.10 -29.71
N CYS A 20 -20.26 -20.24 -29.88
CA CYS A 20 -18.95 -20.52 -29.34
C CYS A 20 -17.86 -19.58 -29.91
N TRP A 21 -17.94 -19.26 -31.21
CA TRP A 21 -17.01 -18.34 -31.84
C TRP A 21 -17.20 -16.90 -31.36
N ILE A 22 -18.44 -16.44 -31.18
CA ILE A 22 -18.75 -15.13 -30.62
C ILE A 22 -18.28 -15.07 -29.16
N ASN A 23 -18.47 -16.13 -28.34
CA ASN A 23 -17.96 -16.18 -26.98
C ASN A 23 -16.43 -16.31 -26.91
N ALA A 24 -15.78 -16.89 -27.94
CA ALA A 24 -14.32 -16.90 -28.01
C ALA A 24 -13.72 -15.56 -28.45
N TYR A 25 -14.46 -14.75 -29.20
CA TYR A 25 -14.05 -13.40 -29.63
C TYR A 25 -14.33 -12.32 -28.57
N SER A 26 -15.16 -12.59 -27.56
CA SER A 26 -15.44 -11.67 -26.46
C SER A 26 -14.57 -11.86 -25.23
N SER A 27 -13.53 -12.68 -25.26
CA SER A 27 -12.42 -12.57 -24.34
C SER A 27 -11.59 -11.36 -24.78
N GLU A 28 -12.10 -10.15 -24.57
CA GLU A 28 -11.25 -8.97 -24.55
C GLU A 28 -10.13 -9.28 -23.56
N ALA A 29 -8.93 -9.43 -24.07
CA ALA A 29 -7.75 -9.55 -23.26
C ALA A 29 -7.63 -8.20 -22.54
N PHE A 30 -8.07 -8.13 -21.26
CA PHE A 30 -7.83 -6.97 -20.44
C PHE A 30 -6.35 -6.63 -20.52
N GLY A 31 -6.04 -5.35 -20.75
CA GLY A 31 -4.67 -4.88 -20.74
C GLY A 31 -4.05 -5.03 -19.36
N THR A 32 -2.76 -5.22 -19.30
CA THR A 32 -1.97 -5.05 -18.09
C THR A 32 -1.21 -3.75 -18.19
N PHE A 33 -1.25 -2.98 -17.13
CA PHE A 33 -0.58 -1.70 -16.99
C PHE A 33 0.28 -1.71 -15.76
N GLY A 34 1.50 -1.20 -15.86
CA GLY A 34 2.40 -1.17 -14.74
C GLY A 34 2.90 0.23 -14.41
N LEU A 35 3.18 0.43 -13.13
CA LEU A 35 3.90 1.59 -12.60
C LEU A 35 5.09 1.09 -11.79
N ASP A 36 6.22 1.81 -11.90
CA ASP A 36 7.36 1.52 -11.05
C ASP A 36 7.09 1.96 -9.62
N ILE A 37 7.50 1.14 -8.68
CA ILE A 37 7.44 1.42 -7.25
C ILE A 37 8.82 1.85 -6.80
N HIS A 38 8.90 2.97 -6.13
CA HIS A 38 10.13 3.51 -5.59
C HIS A 38 10.06 3.55 -4.07
N HIS A 39 11.02 2.90 -3.42
CA HIS A 39 11.21 3.10 -2.01
C HIS A 39 11.61 4.55 -1.75
N ARG A 40 11.14 5.15 -0.66
CA ARG A 40 11.44 6.55 -0.29
C ARG A 40 12.91 6.95 -0.25
N TYR A 41 13.81 5.96 -0.08
CA TYR A 41 15.26 6.17 -0.10
C TYR A 41 15.90 5.78 -1.45
N SER A 42 15.10 5.49 -2.47
CA SER A 42 15.61 5.28 -3.84
C SER A 42 16.14 6.58 -4.41
N ASP A 43 17.10 6.48 -5.31
CA ASP A 43 17.69 7.66 -5.95
C ASP A 43 16.61 8.43 -6.73
N THR A 44 15.67 7.75 -7.38
CA THR A 44 14.53 8.40 -8.07
C THR A 44 13.73 9.31 -7.15
N VAL A 45 13.44 8.89 -5.90
CA VAL A 45 12.72 9.72 -4.95
C VAL A 45 13.58 10.83 -4.42
N LYS A 46 14.86 10.57 -4.15
CA LYS A 46 15.83 11.60 -3.73
C LYS A 46 15.99 12.68 -4.79
N ASP A 47 16.17 12.27 -6.06
CA ASP A 47 16.32 13.18 -7.18
C ASP A 47 15.05 14.01 -7.44
N PHE A 48 13.87 13.37 -7.32
CA PHE A 48 12.58 14.06 -7.49
C PHE A 48 12.34 15.11 -6.39
N LEU A 49 12.82 14.83 -5.18
CA LEU A 49 12.58 15.67 -4.00
C LEU A 49 13.77 16.55 -3.65
N ASP A 50 14.89 16.42 -4.36
CA ASP A 50 16.17 17.12 -4.09
C ASP A 50 16.53 17.08 -2.58
N VAL A 51 16.42 15.90 -1.96
CA VAL A 51 16.57 15.71 -0.51
C VAL A 51 17.86 14.96 -0.20
N ASP A 52 18.81 15.64 0.42
CA ASP A 52 19.96 15.04 1.08
C ASP A 52 19.69 14.82 2.58
N GLY A 53 20.48 13.96 3.22
CA GLY A 53 20.46 13.79 4.69
C GLY A 53 19.34 12.88 5.21
N LEU A 54 18.74 12.05 4.36
CA LEU A 54 17.87 10.97 4.81
C LEU A 54 18.66 9.96 5.66
N PRO A 55 18.05 9.34 6.69
CA PRO A 55 18.72 8.32 7.48
C PRO A 55 19.25 7.19 6.61
N GLU A 56 20.44 6.71 6.90
CA GLU A 56 21.02 5.55 6.23
C GLU A 56 20.10 4.32 6.40
N LYS A 57 19.80 3.61 5.31
CA LYS A 57 18.96 2.40 5.32
C LYS A 57 19.51 1.40 6.34
N GLY A 58 18.63 0.89 7.21
CA GLY A 58 19.00 -0.04 8.26
C GLY A 58 19.53 0.62 9.54
N SER A 59 19.75 1.93 9.58
CA SER A 59 20.17 2.62 10.80
C SER A 59 19.06 2.67 11.85
N LEU A 60 19.42 2.92 13.11
CA LEU A 60 18.43 3.11 14.19
C LEU A 60 17.49 4.28 13.86
N ASP A 61 18.02 5.38 13.34
CA ASP A 61 17.22 6.54 12.94
C ASP A 61 16.27 6.23 11.77
N TYR A 62 16.68 5.33 10.87
CA TYR A 62 15.84 4.79 9.82
C TYR A 62 14.61 4.07 10.38
N TYR A 63 14.81 3.09 11.27
CA TYR A 63 13.70 2.34 11.86
C TYR A 63 12.88 3.19 12.83
N ALA A 64 13.51 4.09 13.59
CA ALA A 64 12.81 5.01 14.47
C ALA A 64 11.89 5.96 13.71
N SER A 65 12.34 6.47 12.56
CA SER A 65 11.51 7.33 11.72
C SER A 65 10.32 6.60 11.13
N MET A 66 10.48 5.31 10.78
CA MET A 66 9.39 4.45 10.28
C MET A 66 8.33 4.20 11.34
N ALA A 67 8.76 3.85 12.54
CA ALA A 67 7.84 3.57 13.63
C ALA A 67 7.12 4.79 14.17
N HIS A 68 7.81 5.90 14.27
CA HIS A 68 7.18 7.15 14.72
C HIS A 68 5.96 7.46 13.86
N ARG A 69 6.07 7.29 12.54
CA ARG A 69 4.94 7.44 11.64
C ARG A 69 3.83 6.46 11.93
N ASP A 70 4.17 5.17 12.02
CA ASP A 70 3.16 4.13 12.24
C ASP A 70 2.45 4.35 13.59
N GLN A 71 3.13 4.88 14.61
CA GLN A 71 2.52 5.28 15.89
C GLN A 71 1.58 6.48 15.74
N LEU A 72 1.90 7.45 14.88
CA LEU A 72 0.98 8.54 14.57
C LEU A 72 -0.31 8.02 13.92
N PHE A 73 -0.22 6.99 13.08
CA PHE A 73 -1.38 6.31 12.53
C PHE A 73 -2.24 5.60 13.59
N LYS A 74 -1.64 5.09 14.67
CA LYS A 74 -2.33 4.37 15.75
C LYS A 74 -2.98 5.25 16.80
N ALA A 75 -2.41 6.39 17.13
CA ALA A 75 -2.84 7.25 18.26
C ALA A 75 -4.29 7.74 18.15
N ARG A 76 -4.96 7.54 17.04
CA ARG A 76 -6.30 8.06 16.75
C ARG A 76 -7.46 7.30 17.39
N ARG A 77 -7.28 6.03 17.75
CA ARG A 77 -8.32 5.29 18.49
C ARG A 77 -8.38 5.60 19.98
N LEU A 78 -7.35 6.26 20.52
CA LEU A 78 -7.21 6.58 21.96
C LEU A 78 -7.41 8.06 22.32
N ALA A 79 -7.90 8.91 21.41
CA ALA A 79 -8.10 10.35 21.65
C ALA A 79 -9.24 10.68 22.61
N THR A 80 -9.50 9.85 23.63
CA THR A 80 -10.26 10.21 24.83
C THR A 80 -9.38 10.32 26.09
N ALA A 81 -8.07 10.18 26.00
CA ALA A 81 -7.17 10.34 27.13
C ALA A 81 -5.93 11.17 26.78
N ALA A 82 -5.88 12.35 27.38
CA ALA A 82 -4.74 13.25 27.65
C ALA A 82 -3.45 13.10 26.81
N ALA A 83 -3.21 14.13 25.98
CA ALA A 83 -1.92 14.36 25.30
C ALA A 83 -0.78 14.48 26.34
N THR A 84 0.08 13.48 26.42
CA THR A 84 1.41 13.59 27.01
C THR A 84 2.43 13.67 25.87
N THR A 85 3.01 14.85 25.69
CA THR A 85 4.15 15.10 24.82
C THR A 85 5.30 14.17 25.16
N SER A 86 5.63 13.27 24.27
CA SER A 86 6.79 12.38 24.41
C SER A 86 8.08 13.13 24.08
N PRO A 87 9.15 13.05 24.90
CA PRO A 87 10.41 13.78 24.70
C PRO A 87 11.20 13.40 23.43
N ILE A 88 10.75 12.40 22.68
CA ILE A 88 11.42 11.93 21.47
C ILE A 88 11.22 12.90 20.28
N LEU A 89 10.20 13.77 20.35
CA LEU A 89 9.88 14.74 19.28
C LEU A 89 10.96 15.82 19.07
N SER A 90 11.83 16.06 20.02
CA SER A 90 12.85 17.13 19.91
C SER A 90 14.18 16.71 19.28
N PHE A 91 14.40 15.41 19.05
CA PHE A 91 15.66 14.90 18.48
C PHE A 91 15.64 14.67 16.97
N LEU A 92 14.47 14.70 16.36
CA LEU A 92 14.28 14.36 14.97
C LEU A 92 14.02 15.66 14.18
N GLY A 93 15.06 16.18 13.52
CA GLY A 93 14.99 17.38 12.71
C GLY A 93 13.91 17.32 11.61
N ALA A 94 13.55 18.48 11.06
CA ALA A 94 12.43 18.73 10.15
C ALA A 94 12.40 17.92 8.82
N ASN A 95 13.40 17.06 8.56
CA ASN A 95 13.56 16.34 7.30
C ASN A 95 12.99 14.91 7.29
N GLN A 96 12.00 14.58 8.12
CA GLN A 96 11.52 13.20 8.28
C GLN A 96 10.22 12.86 7.55
N THR A 97 9.88 13.62 6.55
CA THR A 97 8.54 13.68 5.99
C THR A 97 8.20 12.58 4.96
N PHE A 98 9.20 11.92 4.36
CA PHE A 98 8.96 10.95 3.27
C PHE A 98 8.99 9.51 3.77
N ARG A 99 7.82 8.82 3.78
CA ARG A 99 7.71 7.59 4.58
C ARG A 99 6.92 6.45 3.92
N LEU A 100 6.64 6.51 2.60
CA LEU A 100 5.85 5.51 1.86
C LEU A 100 6.65 4.94 0.69
N HIS A 101 6.09 3.93 0.04
CA HIS A 101 6.47 3.60 -1.32
C HIS A 101 5.74 4.53 -2.27
N TYR A 102 6.45 5.03 -3.25
CA TYR A 102 5.95 6.01 -4.19
C TYR A 102 5.92 5.48 -5.60
N SER A 103 5.05 6.04 -6.39
CA SER A 103 5.07 5.90 -7.84
C SER A 103 5.00 7.27 -8.50
N VAL A 104 5.62 7.38 -9.65
CA VAL A 104 5.53 8.57 -10.49
C VAL A 104 4.36 8.36 -11.45
N VAL A 105 3.34 9.21 -11.34
CA VAL A 105 2.13 9.15 -12.17
C VAL A 105 1.95 10.44 -12.96
N SER A 106 1.36 10.35 -14.13
CA SER A 106 1.04 11.50 -14.97
C SER A 106 -0.46 11.65 -15.13
N VAL A 107 -0.98 12.85 -14.84
CA VAL A 107 -2.43 13.13 -14.81
C VAL A 107 -2.74 14.39 -15.60
N GLY A 108 -3.88 14.38 -16.31
CA GLY A 108 -4.45 15.54 -16.99
C GLY A 108 -3.95 15.76 -18.42
N THR A 109 -4.43 16.82 -19.04
CA THR A 109 -4.07 17.22 -20.41
C THR A 109 -3.78 18.74 -20.47
N PRO A 110 -2.52 19.18 -20.65
CA PRO A 110 -1.33 18.34 -20.81
C PRO A 110 -1.01 17.54 -19.54
N ALA A 111 -0.33 16.41 -19.72
CA ALA A 111 0.06 15.53 -18.62
C ALA A 111 1.07 16.23 -17.69
N LEU A 112 0.76 16.26 -16.40
CA LEU A 112 1.69 16.70 -15.37
C LEU A 112 2.04 15.51 -14.47
N THR A 113 3.29 15.50 -14.02
CA THR A 113 3.86 14.39 -13.25
C THR A 113 3.78 14.65 -11.74
N TYR A 114 3.38 13.64 -10.98
CA TYR A 114 3.21 13.67 -9.53
C TYR A 114 3.86 12.46 -8.88
N LEU A 115 4.53 12.67 -7.74
CA LEU A 115 5.06 11.60 -6.90
C LEU A 115 4.03 11.25 -5.83
N VAL A 116 3.26 10.19 -6.07
CA VAL A 116 2.16 9.76 -5.19
C VAL A 116 2.56 8.57 -4.34
N ALA A 117 2.05 8.53 -3.11
CA ALA A 117 2.26 7.40 -2.22
C ALA A 117 1.24 6.29 -2.49
N LEU A 118 1.70 5.04 -2.60
CA LEU A 118 0.87 3.86 -2.84
C LEU A 118 0.28 3.36 -1.52
N ASP A 119 -1.05 3.22 -1.44
CA ASP A 119 -1.74 2.89 -0.21
C ASP A 119 -2.86 1.86 -0.43
N THR A 120 -2.65 0.62 0.02
CA THR A 120 -3.67 -0.44 0.00
C THR A 120 -4.63 -0.35 1.17
N GLY A 121 -4.34 0.49 2.16
CA GLY A 121 -5.19 0.75 3.32
C GLY A 121 -6.24 1.83 3.10
N SER A 122 -6.23 2.54 1.94
CA SER A 122 -7.24 3.54 1.57
C SER A 122 -7.66 3.43 0.11
N ASP A 123 -8.80 4.05 -0.22
CA ASP A 123 -9.46 3.85 -1.52
C ASP A 123 -9.24 5.00 -2.50
N LEU A 124 -9.33 6.24 -2.02
CA LEU A 124 -9.35 7.39 -2.91
C LEU A 124 -7.94 7.77 -3.41
N PHE A 125 -7.77 7.82 -4.73
CA PHE A 125 -6.66 8.57 -5.32
C PHE A 125 -6.93 10.07 -5.17
N TRP A 126 -6.01 10.83 -4.58
CA TRP A 126 -6.15 12.28 -4.48
C TRP A 126 -4.82 13.00 -4.65
N LEU A 127 -4.88 14.22 -5.17
CA LEU A 127 -3.75 15.13 -5.33
C LEU A 127 -4.02 16.44 -4.59
N PRO A 128 -3.00 17.12 -4.00
CA PRO A 128 -3.12 18.53 -3.62
C PRO A 128 -3.55 19.35 -4.84
N CYS A 129 -4.62 20.12 -4.69
CA CYS A 129 -5.33 20.68 -5.82
C CYS A 129 -5.90 22.04 -5.50
N ASP A 130 -5.45 23.12 -6.21
CA ASP A 130 -5.84 24.50 -5.94
C ASP A 130 -5.94 24.81 -4.44
N CYS A 131 -5.01 24.22 -3.67
CA CYS A 131 -5.18 24.02 -2.25
C CYS A 131 -5.05 25.31 -1.44
N LYS A 132 -5.87 25.42 -0.42
CA LYS A 132 -5.80 26.46 0.60
C LYS A 132 -4.82 26.11 1.72
N SER A 133 -4.71 24.81 2.02
CA SER A 133 -3.81 24.26 3.02
C SER A 133 -3.19 22.97 2.48
N CYS A 134 -1.92 23.02 2.10
CA CYS A 134 -1.12 21.90 1.63
C CYS A 134 0.37 22.25 1.62
N VAL A 135 1.22 21.26 1.50
CA VAL A 135 2.63 21.46 1.23
C VAL A 135 2.80 21.87 -0.23
N ARG A 136 3.36 23.05 -0.47
CA ARG A 136 3.62 23.58 -1.81
C ARG A 136 5.07 23.49 -2.23
N SER A 137 5.96 23.35 -1.25
CA SER A 137 7.39 23.27 -1.47
C SER A 137 8.05 22.54 -0.32
N LEU A 138 9.21 21.99 -0.61
CA LEU A 138 10.08 21.36 0.36
C LEU A 138 11.37 22.18 0.47
N ASN A 139 11.95 22.18 1.67
CA ASN A 139 13.26 22.77 1.88
C ASN A 139 14.29 21.67 1.64
N ALA A 140 15.03 21.76 0.56
CA ALA A 140 16.20 20.93 0.32
C ALA A 140 17.35 21.33 1.26
N THR A 141 18.23 20.38 1.59
CA THR A 141 19.40 20.62 2.44
C THR A 141 20.43 21.60 1.82
N SER A 142 20.39 21.76 0.51
CA SER A 142 21.22 22.68 -0.27
C SER A 142 20.79 24.16 -0.19
N SER A 143 19.86 24.52 0.69
CA SER A 143 19.23 25.85 0.76
C SER A 143 18.37 26.20 -0.48
N GLN A 144 18.17 25.26 -1.37
CA GLN A 144 17.23 25.42 -2.48
C GLN A 144 15.84 24.99 -2.03
N ARG A 145 14.84 25.67 -2.55
CA ARG A 145 13.43 25.36 -2.36
C ARG A 145 12.95 24.57 -3.57
N LEU A 146 12.48 23.35 -3.35
CA LEU A 146 11.79 22.56 -4.36
C LEU A 146 10.30 22.90 -4.35
N ASP A 147 9.80 23.48 -5.41
CA ASP A 147 8.35 23.71 -5.56
C ASP A 147 7.68 22.46 -6.11
N LEU A 148 6.60 22.03 -5.45
CA LEU A 148 5.82 20.87 -5.82
C LEU A 148 4.73 21.23 -6.84
N HIS A 149 4.49 20.34 -7.78
CA HIS A 149 3.35 20.47 -8.69
C HIS A 149 2.04 20.35 -7.90
N ILE A 150 1.17 21.33 -8.04
CA ILE A 150 -0.17 21.33 -7.48
C ILE A 150 -1.14 21.17 -8.65
N TYR A 151 -1.99 20.15 -8.55
CA TYR A 151 -3.00 19.89 -9.57
C TYR A 151 -4.02 21.04 -9.62
N SER A 152 -4.47 21.40 -10.82
CA SER A 152 -5.56 22.35 -11.03
C SER A 152 -6.47 21.85 -12.15
N PRO A 153 -7.77 21.61 -11.87
CA PRO A 153 -8.72 21.25 -12.90
C PRO A 153 -8.81 22.29 -14.02
N SER A 154 -8.57 23.56 -13.71
CA SER A 154 -8.66 24.64 -14.72
C SER A 154 -7.52 24.60 -15.75
N THR A 155 -6.43 23.91 -15.46
CA THR A 155 -5.27 23.77 -16.36
C THR A 155 -5.26 22.46 -17.15
N SER A 156 -6.18 21.54 -16.85
CA SER A 156 -6.35 20.28 -17.57
C SER A 156 -7.58 20.35 -18.47
N SER A 157 -7.38 20.24 -19.79
CA SER A 157 -8.49 20.31 -20.76
C SER A 157 -9.41 19.08 -20.72
N SER A 158 -8.94 17.95 -20.16
CA SER A 158 -9.71 16.73 -19.97
C SER A 158 -10.47 16.68 -18.66
N SER A 159 -10.20 17.61 -17.72
CA SER A 159 -10.80 17.59 -16.39
C SER A 159 -12.30 17.98 -16.40
N LYS A 160 -13.08 17.31 -15.55
CA LYS A 160 -14.50 17.62 -15.32
C LYS A 160 -14.84 17.44 -13.85
N LEU A 161 -15.61 18.37 -13.28
CA LEU A 161 -16.12 18.21 -11.91
C LEU A 161 -17.13 17.06 -11.87
N VAL A 162 -17.01 16.17 -10.89
CA VAL A 162 -18.00 15.10 -10.66
C VAL A 162 -19.26 15.75 -10.06
N PRO A 163 -20.43 15.70 -10.72
CA PRO A 163 -21.64 16.34 -10.21
C PRO A 163 -22.19 15.61 -8.99
N CYS A 164 -22.90 16.35 -8.14
CA CYS A 164 -23.47 15.84 -6.88
C CYS A 164 -24.44 14.66 -7.06
N ASN A 165 -25.11 14.58 -8.19
CA ASN A 165 -26.08 13.52 -8.51
C ASN A 165 -25.46 12.33 -9.26
N SER A 166 -24.14 12.27 -9.39
CA SER A 166 -23.47 11.14 -10.02
C SER A 166 -23.50 9.90 -9.12
N THR A 167 -23.44 8.72 -9.72
CA THR A 167 -23.32 7.45 -8.98
C THR A 167 -22.02 7.38 -8.19
N THR A 168 -20.94 7.97 -8.68
CA THR A 168 -19.64 8.07 -8.00
C THR A 168 -19.72 8.89 -6.70
N CYS A 169 -20.59 9.91 -6.67
CA CYS A 169 -20.81 10.69 -5.45
C CYS A 169 -21.49 9.87 -4.35
N GLY A 170 -22.38 8.97 -4.73
CA GLY A 170 -23.08 8.10 -3.80
C GLY A 170 -23.96 8.90 -2.80
N ARG A 171 -24.42 8.21 -1.75
CA ARG A 171 -25.23 8.81 -0.69
C ARG A 171 -24.41 9.29 0.51
N THR A 172 -23.18 8.85 0.63
CA THR A 172 -22.30 9.10 1.78
C THR A 172 -21.43 10.33 1.62
N ARG A 173 -21.19 10.78 0.38
CA ARG A 173 -20.40 11.97 0.09
C ARG A 173 -21.28 13.21 0.07
N GLY A 174 -20.73 14.32 0.54
CA GLY A 174 -21.40 15.61 0.53
C GLY A 174 -21.48 16.24 -0.86
N CYS A 175 -22.22 17.34 -0.96
CA CYS A 175 -22.29 18.15 -2.17
C CYS A 175 -21.76 19.55 -1.88
N SER A 176 -20.80 20.02 -2.66
CA SER A 176 -20.38 21.41 -2.69
C SER A 176 -21.38 22.21 -3.53
N VAL A 177 -22.41 22.75 -2.91
CA VAL A 177 -23.49 23.50 -3.60
C VAL A 177 -22.92 24.62 -4.45
N ARG A 178 -21.92 25.35 -3.95
CA ARG A 178 -21.28 26.47 -4.67
C ARG A 178 -20.63 26.06 -5.98
N ARG A 179 -20.10 24.82 -6.05
CA ARG A 179 -19.38 24.30 -7.22
C ARG A 179 -20.23 23.30 -8.00
N ASN A 180 -21.40 22.91 -7.48
CA ASN A 180 -22.19 21.77 -7.97
C ASN A 180 -21.32 20.54 -8.21
N ALA A 181 -20.46 20.23 -7.24
CA ALA A 181 -19.46 19.16 -7.32
C ALA A 181 -19.55 18.25 -6.10
N CYS A 182 -19.33 16.97 -6.32
CA CYS A 182 -19.24 15.98 -5.25
C CYS A 182 -18.10 16.33 -4.31
N ALA A 183 -18.40 16.55 -3.04
CA ALA A 183 -17.42 16.82 -2.00
C ALA A 183 -16.99 15.53 -1.34
N TYR A 184 -15.75 15.47 -0.88
CA TYR A 184 -15.22 14.36 -0.10
C TYR A 184 -14.45 14.86 1.12
N GLN A 185 -14.37 13.99 2.10
CA GLN A 185 -13.46 14.09 3.24
C GLN A 185 -12.95 12.71 3.57
N GLU A 186 -11.65 12.50 3.36
CA GLU A 186 -10.96 11.29 3.79
C GLU A 186 -10.18 11.58 5.07
N VAL A 187 -10.38 10.73 6.05
CA VAL A 187 -9.76 10.84 7.37
C VAL A 187 -8.91 9.61 7.61
N TYR A 188 -7.63 9.83 7.83
CA TYR A 188 -6.64 8.77 7.97
C TYR A 188 -6.40 8.40 9.44
N LEU A 189 -5.82 7.24 9.67
CA LEU A 189 -5.58 6.73 11.03
C LEU A 189 -4.57 7.56 11.82
N SER A 190 -3.75 8.38 11.17
CA SER A 190 -2.84 9.31 11.85
C SER A 190 -3.59 10.49 12.48
N THR A 191 -3.06 11.00 13.60
CA THR A 191 -3.72 12.04 14.39
C THR A 191 -4.01 13.29 13.57
N ASN A 192 -5.29 13.67 13.49
CA ASN A 192 -5.78 14.85 12.77
C ASN A 192 -5.38 14.91 11.27
N THR A 193 -5.01 13.79 10.67
CA THR A 193 -4.60 13.73 9.26
C THR A 193 -5.82 13.50 8.38
N SER A 194 -6.07 14.42 7.47
CA SER A 194 -7.20 14.34 6.54
C SER A 194 -6.93 15.10 5.25
N THR A 195 -7.67 14.73 4.21
CA THR A 195 -7.82 15.55 2.99
C THR A 195 -9.28 15.81 2.73
N THR A 196 -9.60 17.04 2.37
CA THR A 196 -10.95 17.48 2.07
C THR A 196 -10.97 18.25 0.75
N GLY A 197 -11.93 17.96 -0.10
CA GLY A 197 -12.02 18.60 -1.40
C GLY A 197 -13.25 18.21 -2.20
N ILE A 198 -13.08 18.15 -3.50
CA ILE A 198 -14.12 17.76 -4.46
C ILE A 198 -13.58 16.65 -5.37
N LEU A 199 -14.47 15.82 -5.91
CA LEU A 199 -14.11 14.82 -6.91
C LEU A 199 -14.04 15.45 -8.30
N VAL A 200 -13.04 14.99 -9.06
CA VAL A 200 -12.79 15.42 -10.45
C VAL A 200 -12.53 14.18 -11.29
N ASP A 201 -13.15 14.09 -12.44
CA ASP A 201 -12.81 13.15 -13.50
C ASP A 201 -11.73 13.78 -14.38
N ASP A 202 -10.69 13.01 -14.68
CA ASP A 202 -9.59 13.38 -15.58
C ASP A 202 -8.99 12.13 -16.22
N VAL A 203 -7.82 12.24 -16.83
CA VAL A 203 -7.09 11.12 -17.42
C VAL A 203 -5.82 10.81 -16.63
N LEU A 204 -5.60 9.53 -16.38
CA LEU A 204 -4.36 8.95 -15.88
C LEU A 204 -3.61 8.32 -17.05
N HIS A 205 -2.36 8.70 -17.24
CA HIS A 205 -1.52 8.15 -18.30
C HIS A 205 -0.80 6.90 -17.78
N LEU A 206 -1.11 5.76 -18.38
CA LEU A 206 -0.55 4.46 -18.00
C LEU A 206 0.26 3.88 -19.16
N GLY A 207 1.41 3.30 -18.84
CA GLY A 207 2.19 2.52 -19.78
C GLY A 207 1.74 1.06 -19.80
N THR A 208 1.54 0.48 -20.97
CA THR A 208 1.29 -0.96 -21.10
C THR A 208 2.59 -1.74 -20.86
N ASP A 209 2.46 -2.99 -20.37
CA ASP A 209 3.60 -3.91 -20.23
C ASP A 209 4.03 -4.54 -21.57
N ALA A 210 3.37 -4.17 -22.68
CA ALA A 210 3.71 -4.64 -24.01
C ALA A 210 5.03 -4.05 -24.52
N THR A 211 5.72 -4.79 -25.37
CA THR A 211 6.92 -4.29 -26.05
C THR A 211 6.61 -4.11 -27.56
N PRO A 212 6.65 -2.87 -28.13
CA PRO A 212 6.97 -1.61 -27.45
C PRO A 212 5.85 -1.14 -26.52
N GLN A 213 6.24 -0.45 -25.46
CA GLN A 213 5.32 0.14 -24.49
C GLN A 213 4.40 1.16 -25.19
N LYS A 214 3.10 1.09 -24.93
CA LYS A 214 2.13 2.06 -25.39
C LYS A 214 1.59 2.85 -24.21
N LEU A 215 1.42 4.15 -24.38
CA LEU A 215 0.73 4.98 -23.42
C LEU A 215 -0.78 4.89 -23.67
N VAL A 216 -1.54 4.74 -22.59
CA VAL A 216 -3.00 4.71 -22.59
C VAL A 216 -3.51 5.81 -21.66
N GLU A 217 -4.47 6.58 -22.15
CA GLU A 217 -5.20 7.56 -21.35
C GLU A 217 -6.37 6.85 -20.68
N ALA A 218 -6.21 6.54 -19.39
CA ALA A 218 -7.23 5.87 -18.60
C ALA A 218 -8.11 6.91 -17.90
N PRO A 219 -9.44 6.94 -18.13
CA PRO A 219 -10.33 7.80 -17.35
C PRO A 219 -10.27 7.44 -15.88
N ILE A 220 -10.03 8.44 -15.02
CA ILE A 220 -9.90 8.29 -13.59
C ILE A 220 -10.72 9.33 -12.86
N THR A 221 -11.34 8.95 -11.73
CA THR A 221 -11.91 9.90 -10.77
C THR A 221 -10.92 10.09 -9.65
N LEU A 222 -10.56 11.33 -9.33
CA LEU A 222 -9.63 11.64 -8.25
C LEU A 222 -10.16 12.73 -7.33
N GLY A 223 -9.65 12.78 -6.13
CA GLY A 223 -9.89 13.85 -5.16
C GLY A 223 -9.01 15.06 -5.46
N CYS A 224 -9.63 16.18 -5.82
CA CYS A 224 -8.97 17.48 -5.81
C CYS A 224 -8.92 17.97 -4.36
N GLY A 225 -7.78 17.73 -3.66
CA GLY A 225 -7.57 18.02 -2.26
C GLY A 225 -7.31 19.49 -1.99
N ILE A 226 -8.32 20.21 -1.51
CA ILE A 226 -8.28 21.66 -1.27
C ILE A 226 -7.67 21.98 0.11
N ILE A 227 -7.91 21.12 1.09
CA ILE A 227 -7.43 21.28 2.46
C ILE A 227 -6.83 19.95 2.91
N GLN A 228 -5.56 19.96 3.28
CA GLN A 228 -4.89 18.90 3.98
C GLN A 228 -4.62 19.31 5.42
N THR A 229 -4.59 18.33 6.33
CA THR A 229 -4.31 18.52 7.75
C THR A 229 -3.34 17.46 8.26
N GLY A 230 -2.82 17.65 9.46
CA GLY A 230 -1.95 16.69 10.14
C GLY A 230 -0.68 16.37 9.35
N ASP A 231 -0.29 15.11 9.29
CA ASP A 231 0.97 14.66 8.71
C ASP A 231 1.12 15.02 7.22
N PHE A 232 0.03 15.29 6.51
CA PHE A 232 0.13 15.76 5.13
C PHE A 232 0.74 17.15 5.03
N LEU A 233 0.63 17.98 6.06
CA LEU A 233 1.29 19.29 6.11
C LEU A 233 2.79 19.17 6.45
N ASP A 234 3.19 18.03 6.99
CA ASP A 234 4.59 17.68 7.23
C ASP A 234 5.21 16.90 6.05
N GLY A 235 4.50 16.79 4.91
CA GLY A 235 4.99 16.16 3.68
C GLY A 235 4.90 14.64 3.65
N ALA A 236 4.06 14.02 4.47
CA ALA A 236 3.90 12.56 4.49
C ALA A 236 3.44 11.97 3.14
N ALA A 237 2.73 12.76 2.33
CA ALA A 237 2.35 12.41 0.97
C ALA A 237 2.42 13.68 0.10
N VAL A 238 3.60 13.97 -0.42
CA VAL A 238 3.93 15.27 -1.07
C VAL A 238 3.00 15.66 -2.20
N ASN A 239 2.63 14.71 -3.05
CA ASN A 239 1.65 14.91 -4.10
C ASN A 239 0.39 14.05 -3.89
N GLY A 240 0.09 13.66 -2.65
CA GLY A 240 -1.11 12.89 -2.33
C GLY A 240 -0.92 11.39 -2.30
N LEU A 241 -2.04 10.66 -2.25
CA LEU A 241 -2.10 9.22 -2.14
C LEU A 241 -2.78 8.59 -3.35
N PHE A 242 -2.25 7.46 -3.77
CA PHE A 242 -2.80 6.64 -4.82
C PHE A 242 -3.52 5.45 -4.18
N GLY A 243 -4.83 5.59 -3.97
CA GLY A 243 -5.66 4.62 -3.25
C GLY A 243 -5.82 3.32 -4.03
N LEU A 244 -5.41 2.23 -3.40
CA LEU A 244 -5.41 0.88 -3.96
C LEU A 244 -6.39 -0.05 -3.24
N GLY A 245 -7.27 0.47 -2.38
CA GLY A 245 -8.23 -0.30 -1.62
C GLY A 245 -9.34 -0.95 -2.46
N MET A 246 -10.39 -1.41 -1.81
CA MET A 246 -11.44 -2.25 -2.43
C MET A 246 -12.70 -1.48 -2.84
N ASP A 247 -12.88 -0.21 -2.42
CA ASP A 247 -14.06 0.59 -2.78
C ASP A 247 -14.04 0.94 -4.28
N ASN A 248 -15.21 1.24 -4.83
CA ASN A 248 -15.43 1.62 -6.22
C ASN A 248 -14.68 2.87 -6.67
N VAL A 249 -14.18 3.68 -5.74
CA VAL A 249 -13.38 4.90 -6.03
C VAL A 249 -11.88 4.63 -6.02
N SER A 250 -11.45 3.40 -5.72
CA SER A 250 -10.05 3.02 -5.81
C SER A 250 -9.58 2.88 -7.25
N VAL A 251 -8.31 3.11 -7.48
CA VAL A 251 -7.75 3.03 -8.84
C VAL A 251 -7.99 1.66 -9.50
N PRO A 252 -7.71 0.51 -8.84
CA PRO A 252 -7.99 -0.79 -9.44
C PRO A 252 -9.46 -0.97 -9.83
N SER A 253 -10.38 -0.56 -8.96
CA SER A 253 -11.83 -0.66 -9.19
C SER A 253 -12.28 0.22 -10.36
N ILE A 254 -11.77 1.46 -10.44
CA ILE A 254 -12.09 2.37 -11.55
C ILE A 254 -11.60 1.81 -12.89
N LEU A 255 -10.33 1.36 -12.95
CA LEU A 255 -9.77 0.78 -14.17
C LEU A 255 -10.57 -0.44 -14.64
N SER A 256 -10.97 -1.29 -13.71
CA SER A 256 -11.80 -2.46 -13.99
C SER A 256 -13.20 -2.08 -14.44
N ASN A 257 -13.87 -1.16 -13.76
CA ASN A 257 -15.21 -0.68 -14.12
C ASN A 257 -15.24 0.02 -15.49
N LYS A 258 -14.11 0.53 -15.96
CA LYS A 258 -13.93 1.08 -17.31
C LYS A 258 -13.58 0.01 -18.36
N GLY A 259 -13.47 -1.26 -17.96
CA GLY A 259 -13.13 -2.37 -18.88
C GLY A 259 -11.66 -2.35 -19.33
N LEU A 260 -10.77 -1.62 -18.64
CA LEU A 260 -9.37 -1.50 -19.02
C LEU A 260 -8.53 -2.67 -18.48
N THR A 261 -8.84 -3.13 -17.27
CA THR A 261 -8.13 -4.22 -16.59
C THR A 261 -9.10 -5.17 -15.91
N ALA A 262 -8.62 -6.35 -15.48
CA ALA A 262 -9.30 -7.10 -14.44
C ALA A 262 -9.24 -6.30 -13.11
N ASN A 263 -10.19 -6.54 -12.19
CA ASN A 263 -10.15 -5.93 -10.85
C ASN A 263 -9.14 -6.68 -9.96
N SER A 264 -7.90 -6.53 -10.31
CA SER A 264 -6.76 -7.16 -9.64
C SER A 264 -5.49 -6.37 -9.88
N PHE A 265 -4.52 -6.55 -9.05
CA PHE A 265 -3.15 -6.04 -9.25
C PHE A 265 -2.15 -6.94 -8.53
N SER A 266 -0.89 -6.85 -8.91
CA SER A 266 0.23 -7.40 -8.15
C SER A 266 1.20 -6.30 -7.79
N MET A 267 1.87 -6.44 -6.65
CA MET A 267 2.95 -5.56 -6.22
C MET A 267 4.19 -6.39 -5.95
N CYS A 268 5.29 -6.03 -6.59
CA CYS A 268 6.60 -6.63 -6.38
C CYS A 268 7.54 -5.55 -5.85
N PHE A 269 8.32 -5.87 -4.84
CA PHE A 269 9.30 -4.96 -4.26
C PHE A 269 10.69 -5.58 -4.39
N GLY A 270 11.65 -4.84 -4.91
CA GLY A 270 13.02 -5.30 -5.04
C GLY A 270 13.89 -4.91 -3.82
N PRO A 271 14.96 -5.64 -3.56
CA PRO A 271 15.89 -5.36 -2.45
C PRO A 271 16.67 -4.06 -2.65
N ASP A 272 16.77 -3.59 -3.89
CA ASP A 272 17.38 -2.32 -4.30
C ASP A 272 16.48 -1.10 -4.05
N GLY A 273 15.25 -1.32 -3.58
CA GLY A 273 14.25 -0.27 -3.36
C GLY A 273 13.46 0.08 -4.61
N LEU A 274 13.64 -0.65 -5.70
CA LEU A 274 12.80 -0.57 -6.88
C LEU A 274 11.78 -1.71 -6.86
N GLY A 275 10.62 -1.45 -7.39
CA GLY A 275 9.56 -2.43 -7.47
C GLY A 275 8.62 -2.12 -8.62
N ARG A 276 7.52 -2.88 -8.73
CA ARG A 276 6.53 -2.66 -9.75
C ARG A 276 5.14 -3.04 -9.25
N ILE A 277 4.15 -2.27 -9.60
CA ILE A 277 2.73 -2.62 -9.51
C ILE A 277 2.20 -2.90 -10.92
N ASN A 278 1.48 -4.00 -11.10
CA ASN A 278 0.84 -4.36 -12.36
C ASN A 278 -0.66 -4.51 -12.15
N PHE A 279 -1.45 -3.64 -12.78
CA PHE A 279 -2.91 -3.69 -12.78
C PHE A 279 -3.41 -4.70 -13.78
N GLY A 280 -4.45 -5.47 -13.40
CA GLY A 280 -5.05 -6.51 -14.22
C GLY A 280 -4.31 -7.86 -14.16
N ASP A 281 -3.23 -7.94 -13.38
CA ASP A 281 -2.53 -9.21 -13.15
C ASP A 281 -3.42 -10.17 -12.36
N LYS A 282 -3.61 -11.37 -12.90
CA LYS A 282 -4.45 -12.44 -12.32
C LYS A 282 -3.63 -13.48 -11.57
N GLY A 283 -2.31 -13.26 -11.45
CA GLY A 283 -1.39 -14.23 -10.88
C GLY A 283 -1.11 -15.41 -11.81
N SER A 284 -0.28 -16.34 -11.34
CA SER A 284 0.09 -17.54 -12.08
C SER A 284 -0.77 -18.75 -11.68
N PRO A 285 -0.95 -19.75 -12.57
CA PRO A 285 -1.80 -20.93 -12.31
C PRO A 285 -1.38 -21.77 -11.09
N GLY A 286 -0.12 -21.66 -10.63
CA GLY A 286 0.37 -22.36 -9.45
C GLY A 286 0.38 -21.52 -8.17
N GLN A 287 -0.10 -20.29 -8.22
CA GLN A 287 -0.12 -19.39 -7.08
C GLN A 287 -1.17 -19.83 -6.06
N LYS A 288 -0.77 -19.88 -4.80
CA LYS A 288 -1.68 -20.16 -3.69
C LYS A 288 -2.60 -18.97 -3.44
N VAL A 289 -3.84 -19.23 -3.07
CA VAL A 289 -4.88 -18.23 -2.87
C VAL A 289 -5.38 -18.27 -1.43
N THR A 290 -5.47 -17.13 -0.80
CA THR A 290 -6.06 -16.95 0.53
C THR A 290 -7.29 -16.05 0.41
N PRO A 291 -8.48 -16.47 0.92
CA PRO A 291 -9.67 -15.65 0.83
C PRO A 291 -9.57 -14.40 1.71
N PHE A 292 -10.11 -13.30 1.22
CA PHE A 292 -10.29 -12.08 2.02
C PHE A 292 -11.57 -12.12 2.84
N ASN A 293 -11.52 -11.49 4.01
CA ASN A 293 -12.68 -11.24 4.86
C ASN A 293 -13.42 -9.99 4.36
N LEU A 294 -14.42 -10.17 3.53
CA LEU A 294 -15.17 -9.07 2.88
C LEU A 294 -16.35 -8.54 3.68
N GLU A 295 -16.79 -9.26 4.72
CA GLU A 295 -17.92 -8.87 5.59
C GLU A 295 -17.53 -7.76 6.57
N GLN A 296 -17.10 -6.62 6.04
CA GLN A 296 -16.73 -5.43 6.79
C GLN A 296 -17.48 -4.21 6.21
N LEU A 297 -17.75 -3.23 7.06
CA LEU A 297 -18.36 -1.97 6.63
C LEU A 297 -17.50 -1.23 5.58
N HIS A 298 -16.18 -1.32 5.72
CA HIS A 298 -15.17 -0.86 4.78
C HIS A 298 -14.21 -2.01 4.52
N PRO A 299 -14.41 -2.81 3.46
CA PRO A 299 -13.56 -3.94 3.14
C PRO A 299 -12.11 -3.49 2.92
N THR A 300 -11.19 -4.22 3.53
CA THR A 300 -9.75 -4.06 3.36
C THR A 300 -9.16 -5.40 2.92
N TYR A 301 -7.88 -5.45 2.57
CA TYR A 301 -7.17 -6.70 2.26
C TYR A 301 -6.92 -7.52 3.54
N ASN A 302 -7.99 -7.79 4.26
CA ASN A 302 -8.00 -8.51 5.52
C ASN A 302 -8.12 -10.01 5.28
N ILE A 303 -7.25 -10.79 5.95
CA ILE A 303 -7.21 -12.25 5.88
C ILE A 303 -7.33 -12.85 7.28
N THR A 304 -7.70 -14.13 7.33
CA THR A 304 -7.66 -14.91 8.57
C THR A 304 -6.35 -15.70 8.63
N VAL A 305 -5.66 -15.63 9.76
CA VAL A 305 -4.57 -16.52 10.15
C VAL A 305 -5.11 -17.54 11.14
N THR A 306 -4.79 -18.81 10.96
CA THR A 306 -5.31 -19.92 11.78
C THR A 306 -4.24 -20.57 12.65
N ARG A 307 -2.95 -20.38 12.30
CA ARG A 307 -1.83 -20.99 13.01
C ARG A 307 -0.57 -20.13 12.89
N ILE A 308 0.19 -20.10 13.96
CA ILE A 308 1.50 -19.46 14.07
C ILE A 308 2.56 -20.52 14.35
N ALA A 309 3.62 -20.55 13.55
CA ALA A 309 4.80 -21.37 13.82
C ALA A 309 6.04 -20.47 13.92
N VAL A 310 6.75 -20.53 15.03
CA VAL A 310 8.01 -19.81 15.25
C VAL A 310 9.09 -20.86 15.56
N GLY A 311 9.97 -21.10 14.59
CA GLY A 311 10.94 -22.19 14.67
C GLY A 311 10.26 -23.54 14.93
N LYS A 312 10.53 -24.14 16.08
CA LYS A 312 9.93 -25.44 16.51
C LYS A 312 8.60 -25.30 17.27
N ASN A 313 8.23 -24.09 17.67
CA ASN A 313 7.01 -23.84 18.45
C ASN A 313 5.84 -23.55 17.49
N VAL A 314 4.77 -24.33 17.62
CA VAL A 314 3.55 -24.20 16.82
C VAL A 314 2.38 -23.93 17.75
N THR A 315 1.56 -22.96 17.41
CA THR A 315 0.36 -22.57 18.18
C THR A 315 -0.81 -22.40 17.23
N GLU A 316 -1.88 -23.13 17.49
CA GLU A 316 -3.18 -22.90 16.84
C GLU A 316 -3.79 -21.64 17.45
N LEU A 317 -3.95 -20.63 16.64
CA LEU A 317 -4.50 -19.33 17.03
C LEU A 317 -5.13 -18.66 15.84
N GLU A 318 -6.44 -18.41 15.96
CA GLU A 318 -7.18 -17.70 14.92
C GLU A 318 -7.26 -16.20 15.21
N PHE A 319 -6.87 -15.40 14.24
CA PHE A 319 -7.00 -13.95 14.25
C PHE A 319 -7.04 -13.40 12.82
N THR A 320 -7.47 -12.16 12.68
CA THR A 320 -7.48 -11.48 11.36
C THR A 320 -6.43 -10.37 11.31
N ALA A 321 -5.86 -10.15 10.12
CA ALA A 321 -4.91 -9.09 9.87
C ALA A 321 -5.09 -8.50 8.47
N ALA A 322 -4.92 -7.19 8.32
CA ALA A 322 -5.00 -6.50 7.04
C ALA A 322 -3.58 -6.31 6.45
N PHE A 323 -3.43 -6.58 5.15
CA PHE A 323 -2.24 -6.17 4.41
C PHE A 323 -2.33 -4.69 4.04
N ASP A 324 -1.37 -3.91 4.51
CA ASP A 324 -1.35 -2.46 4.33
C ASP A 324 0.03 -1.96 3.88
N SER A 325 0.15 -1.58 2.61
CA SER A 325 1.38 -0.99 2.05
C SER A 325 1.64 0.42 2.59
N GLY A 326 0.63 1.05 3.14
CA GLY A 326 0.71 2.33 3.85
C GLY A 326 1.38 2.22 5.23
N THR A 327 1.48 1.04 5.83
CA THR A 327 2.10 0.78 7.15
C THR A 327 3.47 0.13 6.99
N SER A 328 4.46 0.57 7.80
CA SER A 328 5.85 0.10 7.66
C SER A 328 6.06 -1.27 8.29
N PHE A 329 5.69 -1.46 9.56
CA PHE A 329 5.93 -2.69 10.31
C PHE A 329 4.68 -3.53 10.47
N THR A 330 4.88 -4.78 10.84
CA THR A 330 3.78 -5.64 11.28
C THR A 330 3.41 -5.30 12.72
N TYR A 331 2.13 -5.05 12.93
CA TYR A 331 1.54 -4.70 14.21
C TYR A 331 0.53 -5.76 14.59
N LEU A 332 0.71 -6.34 15.77
CA LEU A 332 -0.18 -7.38 16.26
C LEU A 332 -0.65 -7.05 17.68
N ASN A 333 -1.91 -7.33 17.95
CA ASN A 333 -2.46 -7.31 19.28
C ASN A 333 -2.29 -8.68 19.98
N ASP A 334 -2.58 -8.73 21.27
CA ASP A 334 -2.64 -9.97 21.99
C ASP A 334 -3.91 -10.77 21.61
N PRO A 335 -3.84 -12.10 21.54
CA PRO A 335 -2.70 -12.93 21.94
C PRO A 335 -1.64 -13.18 20.85
N ALA A 336 -1.86 -12.77 19.59
CA ALA A 336 -0.97 -13.06 18.46
C ALA A 336 0.44 -12.49 18.69
N TYR A 337 0.55 -11.25 19.20
CA TYR A 337 1.81 -10.64 19.55
C TYR A 337 2.58 -11.48 20.56
N SER A 338 1.99 -11.80 21.72
CA SER A 338 2.66 -12.52 22.80
C SER A 338 3.10 -13.92 22.36
N VAL A 339 2.26 -14.64 21.59
CA VAL A 339 2.63 -15.97 21.04
C VAL A 339 3.90 -15.89 20.21
N ILE A 340 4.00 -14.92 19.30
CA ILE A 340 5.18 -14.77 18.43
C ILE A 340 6.41 -14.39 19.24
N VAL A 341 6.32 -13.35 20.08
CA VAL A 341 7.51 -12.82 20.75
C VAL A 341 8.04 -13.76 21.83
N GLU A 342 7.17 -14.47 22.55
CA GLU A 342 7.56 -15.45 23.57
C GLU A 342 8.17 -16.71 22.91
N SER A 343 7.54 -17.20 21.84
CA SER A 343 8.08 -18.32 21.07
C SER A 343 9.43 -18.00 20.48
N PHE A 344 9.61 -16.79 19.93
CA PHE A 344 10.89 -16.31 19.41
C PHE A 344 11.92 -16.22 20.52
N ASN A 345 11.62 -15.51 21.62
CA ASN A 345 12.53 -15.29 22.73
C ASN A 345 12.98 -16.60 23.40
N SER A 346 12.10 -17.59 23.49
CA SER A 346 12.42 -18.89 24.12
C SER A 346 13.47 -19.70 23.33
N GLN A 347 13.69 -19.38 22.08
CA GLN A 347 14.63 -20.09 21.18
C GLN A 347 15.95 -19.34 20.98
N ILE A 348 16.07 -18.09 21.46
CA ILE A 348 17.32 -17.33 21.45
C ILE A 348 18.05 -17.61 22.76
N THR A 349 19.08 -18.43 22.73
CA THR A 349 19.78 -18.92 23.94
C THR A 349 21.19 -18.36 24.12
N ASN A 350 21.83 -17.93 23.05
CA ASN A 350 23.24 -17.55 23.07
C ASN A 350 23.47 -16.05 23.02
N GLU A 351 22.50 -15.28 22.54
CA GLU A 351 22.62 -13.84 22.37
C GLU A 351 21.97 -13.10 23.53
N PRO A 352 22.71 -12.18 24.19
CA PRO A 352 22.16 -11.40 25.29
C PRO A 352 21.09 -10.42 24.80
N ARG A 353 20.01 -10.30 25.56
CA ARG A 353 18.96 -9.28 25.31
C ARG A 353 19.58 -7.89 25.30
N TYR A 354 19.34 -7.16 24.22
CA TYR A 354 19.69 -5.75 24.13
C TYR A 354 18.64 -4.91 24.88
N ARG A 355 19.08 -4.22 25.91
CA ARG A 355 18.24 -3.24 26.63
C ARG A 355 18.76 -1.86 26.29
N SER A 356 18.10 -1.22 25.31
CA SER A 356 18.44 0.16 24.95
C SER A 356 18.11 1.13 26.08
N ARG A 357 18.98 2.12 26.28
CA ARG A 357 18.67 3.31 27.12
C ARG A 357 17.74 4.27 26.37
N THR A 358 17.73 4.21 25.04
CA THR A 358 16.77 4.89 24.18
C THR A 358 15.72 3.87 23.76
N ARG A 359 14.43 4.16 23.91
CA ARG A 359 13.35 3.24 23.52
C ARG A 359 13.51 2.88 22.04
N THR A 360 13.81 1.61 21.77
CA THR A 360 13.54 1.02 20.46
C THR A 360 12.04 0.75 20.35
N ILE A 361 11.52 0.80 19.14
CA ILE A 361 10.12 0.43 18.87
C ILE A 361 9.90 -1.08 18.99
N PHE A 362 10.99 -1.85 18.92
CA PHE A 362 10.97 -3.29 19.03
C PHE A 362 11.32 -3.70 20.46
N ASP A 363 10.45 -4.51 21.04
CA ASP A 363 10.65 -4.97 22.43
C ASP A 363 11.70 -6.08 22.53
N TYR A 364 11.90 -6.85 21.45
CA TYR A 364 12.77 -8.04 21.46
C TYR A 364 13.97 -7.87 20.54
N CYS A 365 15.06 -7.39 21.14
CA CYS A 365 16.35 -7.17 20.47
C CYS A 365 17.47 -7.93 21.15
N TYR A 366 18.48 -8.34 20.37
CA TYR A 366 19.62 -9.14 20.82
C TYR A 366 20.93 -8.62 20.24
N VAL A 367 22.00 -8.69 21.05
CA VAL A 367 23.32 -8.20 20.64
C VAL A 367 24.03 -9.29 19.82
N LEU A 368 24.54 -8.92 18.65
CA LEU A 368 25.48 -9.75 17.91
C LEU A 368 26.91 -9.45 18.35
N SER A 369 27.69 -10.50 18.64
CA SER A 369 29.11 -10.35 18.86
C SER A 369 29.80 -9.79 17.61
N ALA A 370 30.76 -8.88 17.77
CA ALA A 370 31.52 -8.29 16.66
C ALA A 370 32.29 -9.35 15.82
N THR A 371 32.50 -10.53 16.36
CA THR A 371 33.14 -11.67 15.66
C THR A 371 32.13 -12.64 15.04
N GLN A 372 30.84 -12.42 15.23
CA GLN A 372 29.79 -13.34 14.77
C GLN A 372 29.29 -12.92 13.39
N ASN A 373 29.76 -13.60 12.36
CA ASN A 373 29.35 -13.35 10.98
C ASN A 373 28.02 -14.01 10.60
N ASN A 374 27.56 -14.98 11.40
CA ASN A 374 26.30 -15.70 11.17
C ASN A 374 25.50 -15.77 12.47
N TYR A 375 24.23 -15.43 12.38
CA TYR A 375 23.26 -15.67 13.44
C TYR A 375 22.04 -16.38 12.84
N THR A 376 21.44 -17.24 13.65
CA THR A 376 20.25 -17.99 13.23
C THR A 376 19.06 -17.52 14.04
N VAL A 377 18.04 -17.09 13.34
CA VAL A 377 16.76 -16.69 13.96
C VAL A 377 15.70 -17.75 13.70
N PRO A 378 14.76 -17.96 14.63
CA PRO A 378 13.63 -18.83 14.40
C PRO A 378 12.81 -18.31 13.21
N MET A 379 12.52 -19.20 12.27
CA MET A 379 11.68 -18.87 11.13
C MET A 379 10.23 -18.67 11.60
N LEU A 380 9.59 -17.61 11.13
CA LEU A 380 8.18 -17.34 11.37
C LEU A 380 7.36 -17.80 10.17
N ASN A 381 6.35 -18.59 10.42
CA ASN A 381 5.41 -19.07 9.43
C ASN A 381 3.97 -18.90 9.95
N LEU A 382 3.10 -18.35 9.10
CA LEU A 382 1.68 -18.15 9.38
C LEU A 382 0.86 -19.02 8.44
N THR A 383 -0.02 -19.86 8.98
CA THR A 383 -1.00 -20.58 8.17
C THR A 383 -2.23 -19.69 8.00
N MET A 384 -2.54 -19.37 6.76
CA MET A 384 -3.66 -18.51 6.38
C MET A 384 -4.97 -19.31 6.31
N GLY A 385 -6.10 -18.65 6.34
CA GLY A 385 -7.39 -19.21 6.00
C GLY A 385 -7.33 -19.92 4.65
N GLY A 386 -7.84 -21.17 4.59
CA GLY A 386 -7.69 -22.04 3.42
C GLY A 386 -6.43 -22.91 3.44
N GLY A 387 -5.59 -22.82 4.50
CA GLY A 387 -4.45 -23.71 4.73
C GLY A 387 -3.17 -23.35 4.00
N ASN A 388 -3.10 -22.17 3.39
CA ASN A 388 -1.87 -21.70 2.73
C ASN A 388 -0.86 -21.20 3.76
N GLU A 389 0.39 -21.49 3.52
CA GLU A 389 1.51 -21.10 4.38
C GLU A 389 2.13 -19.80 3.89
N TYR A 390 2.36 -18.87 4.81
CA TYR A 390 3.02 -17.59 4.59
C TYR A 390 4.32 -17.55 5.40
N TYR A 391 5.43 -17.72 4.70
CA TYR A 391 6.77 -17.77 5.29
C TYR A 391 7.35 -16.37 5.40
N VAL A 392 7.65 -15.93 6.62
CA VAL A 392 8.38 -14.70 6.89
C VAL A 392 9.87 -15.05 6.91
N THR A 393 10.56 -14.79 5.79
CA THR A 393 11.96 -15.23 5.59
C THR A 393 12.96 -14.40 6.39
N ALA A 394 12.63 -13.15 6.72
CA ALA A 394 13.46 -12.26 7.52
C ALA A 394 12.61 -11.57 8.61
N PRO A 395 12.30 -12.29 9.70
CA PRO A 395 11.44 -11.75 10.77
C PRO A 395 12.15 -10.69 11.64
N THR A 396 13.41 -10.36 11.36
CA THR A 396 14.24 -9.46 12.16
C THR A 396 14.84 -8.35 11.32
N VAL A 397 15.07 -7.21 11.96
CA VAL A 397 15.85 -6.10 11.41
C VAL A 397 17.22 -6.04 12.08
N LEU A 398 18.24 -5.70 11.32
CA LEU A 398 19.62 -5.57 11.79
C LEU A 398 19.97 -4.10 11.96
N ILE A 399 20.38 -3.70 13.15
CA ILE A 399 20.63 -2.31 13.52
C ILE A 399 22.09 -2.13 13.91
N PRO A 400 22.89 -1.33 13.19
CA PRO A 400 24.27 -1.02 13.57
C PRO A 400 24.32 -0.18 14.84
N GLN A 401 25.32 -0.41 15.68
CA GLN A 401 25.49 0.31 16.94
C GLN A 401 26.59 1.38 16.85
N LYS A 402 26.42 2.51 17.54
CA LYS A 402 27.38 3.64 17.62
C LYS A 402 28.67 3.22 18.33
N GLY A 403 29.17 2.16 18.36
CA GLY A 403 30.43 1.68 19.00
C GLY A 403 30.97 0.46 18.26
N GLY A 404 30.37 0.15 17.12
CA GLY A 404 30.64 -1.06 16.35
C GLY A 404 29.78 -2.24 16.82
N GLY A 405 29.61 -3.23 15.94
CA GLY A 405 28.71 -4.36 16.14
C GLY A 405 27.26 -4.06 15.76
N TYR A 406 26.42 -5.06 15.91
CA TYR A 406 25.03 -5.02 15.49
C TYR A 406 24.09 -5.51 16.59
N VAL A 407 22.85 -5.06 16.51
CA VAL A 407 21.72 -5.60 17.25
C VAL A 407 20.68 -6.06 16.25
N TYR A 408 20.15 -7.27 16.39
CA TYR A 408 18.99 -7.69 15.61
C TYR A 408 17.74 -7.66 16.48
N CYS A 409 16.65 -7.19 15.91
CA CYS A 409 15.37 -7.06 16.60
C CYS A 409 14.27 -7.78 15.83
N LEU A 410 13.39 -8.49 16.55
CA LEU A 410 12.17 -9.02 15.95
C LEU A 410 11.29 -7.85 15.45
N ALA A 411 10.99 -7.83 14.17
CA ALA A 411 10.34 -6.69 13.51
C ALA A 411 8.80 -6.72 13.65
N VAL A 412 8.31 -7.11 14.83
CA VAL A 412 6.89 -7.08 15.20
C VAL A 412 6.69 -6.07 16.31
N VAL A 413 5.66 -5.25 16.19
CA VAL A 413 5.33 -4.20 17.15
C VAL A 413 4.00 -4.51 17.82
N LYS A 414 3.91 -4.31 19.15
CA LYS A 414 2.66 -4.51 19.87
C LYS A 414 1.61 -3.48 19.47
N SER A 415 0.41 -3.95 19.20
CA SER A 415 -0.80 -3.15 18.97
C SER A 415 -1.82 -3.42 20.05
N GLU A 416 -2.70 -2.46 20.33
CA GLU A 416 -3.81 -2.65 21.24
C GLU A 416 -5.11 -3.00 20.52
N ASP A 417 -5.29 -2.52 19.28
CA ASP A 417 -6.59 -2.52 18.62
C ASP A 417 -6.67 -3.32 17.33
N ILE A 418 -5.61 -3.35 16.53
CA ILE A 418 -5.65 -3.89 15.16
C ILE A 418 -4.43 -4.74 14.85
N ASN A 419 -4.62 -5.71 13.97
CA ASN A 419 -3.54 -6.48 13.38
C ASN A 419 -3.32 -6.00 11.93
N ILE A 420 -2.09 -5.59 11.64
CA ILE A 420 -1.66 -5.13 10.32
C ILE A 420 -0.39 -5.88 9.93
N MET A 421 -0.41 -6.46 8.75
CA MET A 421 0.78 -6.98 8.06
C MET A 421 1.36 -5.83 7.25
N GLY A 422 2.38 -5.18 7.80
CA GLY A 422 3.02 -4.05 7.15
C GLY A 422 4.02 -4.47 6.08
N ARG A 423 4.45 -3.52 5.29
CA ARG A 423 5.26 -3.76 4.09
C ARG A 423 6.69 -4.25 4.36
N GLU A 424 7.36 -3.84 5.44
CA GLU A 424 8.74 -4.29 5.72
C GLU A 424 8.79 -5.80 5.91
N TYR A 425 7.75 -6.38 6.49
CA TYR A 425 7.57 -7.83 6.53
C TYR A 425 7.31 -8.43 5.15
N SER A 426 6.65 -7.69 4.27
CA SER A 426 6.37 -8.11 2.90
C SER A 426 7.60 -7.97 1.99
N ILE A 427 8.44 -6.93 2.18
CA ILE A 427 9.61 -6.64 1.34
C ILE A 427 10.75 -7.65 1.57
N GLU A 428 11.02 -8.02 2.81
CA GLU A 428 12.09 -8.99 3.10
C GLU A 428 11.72 -10.43 2.68
N ILE A 429 10.43 -10.74 2.61
CA ILE A 429 9.92 -12.01 2.05
C ILE A 429 10.21 -12.11 0.54
N MET A 430 10.31 -10.99 -0.14
CA MET A 430 10.46 -10.92 -1.61
C MET A 430 11.90 -10.99 -2.11
N ASN A 431 12.89 -11.23 -1.25
CA ASN A 431 14.30 -11.39 -1.63
C ASN A 431 14.58 -12.58 -2.58
N LYS A 432 13.54 -13.35 -2.96
CA LYS A 432 13.58 -14.38 -3.99
C LYS A 432 12.30 -14.35 -4.84
N SER A 433 12.14 -13.31 -5.66
CA SER A 433 11.14 -13.30 -6.77
C SER A 433 9.68 -13.63 -6.37
N ALA A 434 9.23 -13.18 -5.21
CA ALA A 434 7.85 -13.35 -4.80
C ALA A 434 7.07 -12.05 -5.03
N CYS A 435 6.12 -12.08 -5.95
CA CYS A 435 5.14 -11.02 -6.16
C CYS A 435 3.91 -11.30 -5.29
N PHE A 436 3.44 -10.29 -4.56
CA PHE A 436 2.16 -10.34 -3.89
C PHE A 436 1.08 -9.96 -4.90
N SER A 437 0.17 -10.88 -5.18
CA SER A 437 -1.00 -10.62 -6.00
C SER A 437 -2.24 -10.83 -5.15
N PRO A 438 -2.85 -9.76 -4.63
CA PRO A 438 -4.19 -9.86 -4.08
C PRO A 438 -5.14 -10.10 -5.26
N ILE A 439 -5.40 -11.36 -5.57
CA ILE A 439 -6.43 -11.70 -6.55
C ILE A 439 -7.77 -11.44 -5.87
N VAL A 440 -8.32 -10.27 -6.10
CA VAL A 440 -9.73 -10.01 -5.84
C VAL A 440 -10.53 -10.56 -7.02
N SER A 441 -10.70 -11.86 -7.10
CA SER A 441 -11.76 -12.40 -7.96
C SER A 441 -13.08 -12.23 -7.19
N VAL A 442 -13.72 -11.10 -7.34
CA VAL A 442 -15.11 -10.94 -6.97
C VAL A 442 -15.91 -11.69 -8.03
N ASN A 443 -16.16 -12.98 -7.80
CA ASN A 443 -17.25 -13.66 -8.49
C ASN A 443 -18.54 -13.03 -7.95
N CYS A 444 -19.08 -12.06 -8.67
CA CYS A 444 -20.49 -11.71 -8.55
C CYS A 444 -21.30 -12.92 -9.03
N VAL A 445 -21.97 -13.60 -8.12
CA VAL A 445 -23.09 -14.47 -8.41
C VAL A 445 -24.33 -13.61 -8.60
#